data_74c29b0027a9fec46199107bb12bca42
#
_entry.id   74c29b0027a9fec46199107bb12bca42
#
_cell.length_a   1.000
_cell.length_b   1.000
_cell.length_c   1.000
_cell.angle_alpha   90.00
_cell.angle_beta   90.00
_cell.angle_gamma   90.00
#
_symmetry.space_group_name_H-M   'P 1'
#
loop_
_entity.id
_entity.type
_entity.pdbx_description
1 polymer ?
#
loop_
_entity_poly.entity_id
_entity_poly.type
_entity_poly.pdbx_seq_one_letter_code
_entity_poly.pdbx_strand_id
1 'polypeptide(L)'
;MNPRVADINKIKKQINKIAPSSVVRLGGMTDCFQVFENAYKVTYETIKLLNERRIHYLIVTKSDLVANDRYLEILDKELAHIQISITSTDDKVALEYEKAPSSSRRIAAIEKLYKLGYDVQLRLSPFIFELIDFKILNSIKCDKILVEFLRVNTFIKGWFKQIDFSKYTLKHSNYLHLPLEEKIKQLEAIKGFKELTVCEDVDEHYEYWKNNVNPNKDDCCNLSFINECNDISKAA
;
A
#
# COMPACT_ATOMS: atom_id res chain seq x y z
N MET A 1 -21.64 -13.99 -10.60
CA MET A 1 -21.94 -12.55 -10.32
C MET A 1 -21.17 -11.73 -11.34
N ASN A 2 -21.84 -10.90 -12.12
CA ASN A 2 -21.14 -10.04 -13.08
C ASN A 2 -20.42 -8.91 -12.34
N PRO A 3 -19.15 -8.58 -12.67
CA PRO A 3 -18.43 -7.49 -12.02
C PRO A 3 -19.11 -6.15 -12.36
N ARG A 4 -19.09 -5.22 -11.41
CA ARG A 4 -19.45 -3.83 -11.69
C ARG A 4 -18.20 -3.15 -12.27
N VAL A 5 -18.31 -2.78 -13.55
CA VAL A 5 -17.24 -2.06 -14.26
C VAL A 5 -17.51 -0.57 -14.18
N ALA A 6 -16.50 0.20 -13.80
CA ALA A 6 -16.62 1.66 -13.76
C ALA A 6 -16.70 2.22 -15.18
N ASP A 7 -17.50 3.28 -15.35
CA ASP A 7 -17.66 3.97 -16.62
C ASP A 7 -16.51 4.97 -16.83
N ILE A 8 -15.67 4.72 -17.81
CA ILE A 8 -14.50 5.55 -18.10
C ILE A 8 -14.87 7.00 -18.47
N ASN A 9 -16.04 7.24 -19.06
CA ASN A 9 -16.49 8.60 -19.36
C ASN A 9 -16.85 9.38 -18.08
N LYS A 10 -17.39 8.70 -17.07
CA LYS A 10 -17.62 9.30 -15.75
C LYS A 10 -16.30 9.59 -15.04
N ILE A 11 -15.35 8.67 -15.10
CA ILE A 11 -13.99 8.85 -14.55
C ILE A 11 -13.33 10.08 -15.21
N LYS A 12 -13.35 10.17 -16.53
CA LYS A 12 -12.81 11.33 -17.28
C LYS A 12 -13.42 12.66 -16.83
N LYS A 13 -14.76 12.69 -16.65
CA LYS A 13 -15.44 13.90 -16.15
C LYS A 13 -15.02 14.27 -14.72
N GLN A 14 -14.73 13.28 -13.87
CA GLN A 14 -14.23 13.52 -12.51
C GLN A 14 -12.78 14.01 -12.53
N ILE A 15 -11.90 13.34 -13.27
CA ILE A 15 -10.49 13.73 -13.40
C ILE A 15 -10.35 15.17 -13.91
N ASN A 16 -11.21 15.60 -14.84
CA ASN A 16 -11.19 16.96 -15.35
C ASN A 16 -11.48 18.05 -14.29
N LYS A 17 -12.03 17.67 -13.14
CA LYS A 17 -12.33 18.59 -12.03
C LYS A 17 -11.25 18.57 -10.93
N ILE A 18 -10.29 17.65 -11.03
CA ILE A 18 -9.23 17.49 -10.02
C ILE A 18 -8.15 18.53 -10.27
N ALA A 19 -7.69 19.19 -9.20
CA ALA A 19 -6.56 20.11 -9.25
C ALA A 19 -5.26 19.36 -9.57
N PRO A 20 -4.34 19.90 -10.37
CA PRO A 20 -3.06 19.26 -10.69
C PRO A 20 -2.19 18.92 -9.46
N SER A 21 -2.31 19.70 -8.38
CA SER A 21 -1.61 19.47 -7.12
C SER A 21 -2.19 18.33 -6.26
N SER A 22 -3.26 17.69 -6.72
CA SER A 22 -3.90 16.58 -5.99
C SER A 22 -3.24 15.25 -6.30
N VAL A 23 -3.41 14.29 -5.38
CA VAL A 23 -3.07 12.88 -5.61
C VAL A 23 -4.35 12.06 -5.74
N VAL A 24 -4.45 11.28 -6.80
CA VAL A 24 -5.57 10.35 -6.99
C VAL A 24 -5.17 8.96 -6.52
N ARG A 25 -5.85 8.46 -5.47
CA ARG A 25 -5.63 7.09 -5.01
C ARG A 25 -6.41 6.11 -5.89
N LEU A 26 -5.70 5.15 -6.48
CA LEU A 26 -6.22 4.01 -7.21
C LEU A 26 -6.11 2.76 -6.32
N GLY A 27 -7.24 2.15 -6.01
CA GLY A 27 -7.33 1.07 -5.02
C GLY A 27 -7.69 1.59 -3.62
N GLY A 28 -7.73 0.68 -2.65
CA GLY A 28 -8.07 1.01 -1.26
C GLY A 28 -9.32 0.26 -0.79
N MET A 29 -10.50 0.53 -1.34
CA MET A 29 -11.71 -0.26 -1.06
C MET A 29 -11.75 -1.56 -1.86
N THR A 30 -11.34 -1.50 -3.11
CA THR A 30 -11.18 -2.65 -4.02
C THR A 30 -9.90 -2.49 -4.80
N ASP A 31 -9.25 -3.61 -5.13
CA ASP A 31 -8.04 -3.58 -5.95
C ASP A 31 -8.39 -3.18 -7.38
N CYS A 32 -7.73 -2.18 -7.92
CA CYS A 32 -7.94 -1.72 -9.30
C CYS A 32 -7.26 -2.63 -10.34
N PHE A 33 -6.33 -3.49 -9.92
CA PHE A 33 -5.63 -4.46 -10.76
C PHE A 33 -6.19 -5.88 -10.61
N GLN A 34 -7.50 -6.03 -10.44
CA GLN A 34 -8.16 -7.33 -10.44
C GLN A 34 -8.02 -8.02 -11.80
N VAL A 35 -8.26 -9.34 -11.85
CA VAL A 35 -8.22 -10.13 -13.09
C VAL A 35 -9.07 -9.54 -14.21
N PHE A 36 -10.16 -8.87 -13.88
CA PHE A 36 -11.05 -8.19 -14.83
C PHE A 36 -10.41 -7.01 -15.55
N GLU A 37 -9.34 -6.42 -14.98
CA GLU A 37 -8.60 -5.32 -15.61
C GLU A 37 -7.99 -5.77 -16.96
N ASN A 38 -7.62 -7.05 -17.10
CA ASN A 38 -7.15 -7.60 -18.38
C ASN A 38 -8.18 -7.45 -19.52
N ALA A 39 -9.47 -7.54 -19.20
CA ALA A 39 -10.56 -7.44 -20.17
C ALA A 39 -11.07 -6.01 -20.35
N TYR A 40 -11.28 -5.28 -19.25
CA TYR A 40 -11.97 -3.99 -19.27
C TYR A 40 -11.03 -2.78 -19.36
N LYS A 41 -9.76 -2.92 -18.93
CA LYS A 41 -8.70 -1.89 -19.01
C LYS A 41 -9.09 -0.52 -18.40
N VAL A 42 -9.94 -0.52 -17.39
CA VAL A 42 -10.42 0.72 -16.75
C VAL A 42 -9.28 1.42 -16.04
N THR A 43 -8.45 0.69 -15.31
CA THR A 43 -7.26 1.24 -14.63
C THR A 43 -6.26 1.75 -15.64
N TYR A 44 -6.01 1.01 -16.71
CA TYR A 44 -5.13 1.40 -17.81
C TYR A 44 -5.53 2.75 -18.40
N GLU A 45 -6.80 2.90 -18.80
CA GLU A 45 -7.30 4.16 -19.36
C GLU A 45 -7.33 5.30 -18.31
N THR A 46 -7.59 4.97 -17.05
CA THR A 46 -7.55 5.97 -15.96
C THR A 46 -6.13 6.52 -15.76
N ILE A 47 -5.10 5.67 -15.77
CA ILE A 47 -3.69 6.09 -15.66
C ILE A 47 -3.33 7.04 -16.82
N LYS A 48 -3.71 6.71 -18.07
CA LYS A 48 -3.47 7.58 -19.22
C LYS A 48 -4.09 8.97 -19.04
N LEU A 49 -5.35 9.02 -18.58
CA LEU A 49 -6.04 10.29 -18.31
C LEU A 49 -5.35 11.11 -17.21
N LEU A 50 -4.83 10.46 -16.16
CA LEU A 50 -4.08 11.14 -15.10
C LEU A 50 -2.76 11.69 -15.62
N ASN A 51 -2.03 10.91 -16.43
CA ASN A 51 -0.78 11.36 -17.07
C ASN A 51 -1.01 12.56 -18.01
N GLU A 52 -2.07 12.54 -18.86
CA GLU A 52 -2.45 13.65 -19.73
C GLU A 52 -2.68 14.96 -18.95
N ARG A 53 -3.17 14.84 -17.71
CA ARG A 53 -3.45 15.97 -16.83
C ARG A 53 -2.31 16.30 -15.85
N ARG A 54 -1.19 15.56 -15.91
CA ARG A 54 -0.06 15.68 -14.96
C ARG A 54 -0.50 15.60 -13.50
N ILE A 55 -1.45 14.71 -13.18
CA ILE A 55 -1.96 14.50 -11.84
C ILE A 55 -1.24 13.29 -11.23
N HIS A 56 -0.66 13.47 -10.05
CA HIS A 56 -0.04 12.38 -9.30
C HIS A 56 -1.07 11.32 -8.89
N TYR A 57 -0.66 10.07 -8.86
CA TYR A 57 -1.54 8.98 -8.44
C TYR A 57 -0.81 7.95 -7.59
N LEU A 58 -1.51 7.50 -6.56
CA LEU A 58 -1.09 6.43 -5.67
C LEU A 58 -1.82 5.15 -6.03
N ILE A 59 -1.09 4.15 -6.51
CA ILE A 59 -1.60 2.79 -6.74
C ILE A 59 -1.40 1.98 -5.48
N VAL A 60 -2.49 1.41 -4.92
CA VAL A 60 -2.43 0.44 -3.83
C VAL A 60 -3.02 -0.87 -4.31
N THR A 61 -2.19 -1.91 -4.40
CA THR A 61 -2.61 -3.18 -5.01
C THR A 61 -1.98 -4.40 -4.33
N LYS A 62 -2.64 -5.55 -4.44
CA LYS A 62 -2.09 -6.89 -4.17
C LYS A 62 -1.75 -7.65 -5.47
N SER A 63 -1.78 -6.98 -6.61
CA SER A 63 -1.55 -7.58 -7.93
C SER A 63 -0.14 -7.29 -8.43
N ASP A 64 0.48 -8.29 -9.04
CA ASP A 64 1.73 -8.14 -9.79
C ASP A 64 1.50 -7.57 -11.21
N LEU A 65 0.24 -7.44 -11.63
CA LEU A 65 -0.13 -6.91 -12.94
C LEU A 65 0.40 -5.49 -13.19
N VAL A 66 0.53 -4.69 -12.13
CA VAL A 66 1.09 -3.32 -12.21
C VAL A 66 2.51 -3.29 -12.77
N ALA A 67 3.29 -4.37 -12.60
CA ALA A 67 4.66 -4.51 -13.12
C ALA A 67 4.72 -5.24 -14.49
N ASN A 68 3.56 -5.48 -15.14
CA ASN A 68 3.51 -6.04 -16.50
C ASN A 68 3.93 -4.98 -17.53
N ASP A 69 4.56 -5.40 -18.61
CA ASP A 69 5.12 -4.50 -19.62
C ASP A 69 4.08 -3.51 -20.19
N ARG A 70 2.83 -3.96 -20.39
CA ARG A 70 1.73 -3.07 -20.80
C ARG A 70 1.54 -1.87 -19.87
N TYR A 71 1.68 -2.06 -18.55
CA TYR A 71 1.55 -0.97 -17.58
C TYR A 71 2.83 -0.15 -17.48
N LEU A 72 3.99 -0.80 -17.61
CA LEU A 72 5.28 -0.10 -17.64
C LEU A 72 5.38 0.89 -18.81
N GLU A 73 4.69 0.61 -19.93
CA GLU A 73 4.62 1.52 -21.08
C GLU A 73 3.86 2.82 -20.81
N ILE A 74 2.93 2.82 -19.84
CA ILE A 74 2.09 3.97 -19.54
C ILE A 74 2.34 4.59 -18.16
N LEU A 75 3.02 3.91 -17.25
CA LEU A 75 3.33 4.45 -15.94
C LEU A 75 4.39 5.57 -16.07
N ASP A 76 4.00 6.78 -15.69
CA ASP A 76 4.91 7.93 -15.62
C ASP A 76 5.65 7.90 -14.27
N LYS A 77 6.98 7.86 -14.30
CA LYS A 77 7.80 7.73 -13.09
C LYS A 77 7.75 8.94 -12.17
N GLU A 78 7.42 10.11 -12.70
CA GLU A 78 7.26 11.33 -11.91
C GLU A 78 5.90 11.38 -11.20
N LEU A 79 4.86 10.75 -11.78
CA LEU A 79 3.49 10.84 -11.30
C LEU A 79 3.01 9.61 -10.55
N ALA A 80 3.61 8.44 -10.83
CA ALA A 80 3.18 7.16 -10.28
C ALA A 80 3.88 6.86 -8.95
N HIS A 81 3.09 6.71 -7.89
CA HIS A 81 3.51 6.18 -6.59
C HIS A 81 2.85 4.82 -6.41
N ILE A 82 3.63 3.77 -6.11
CA ILE A 82 3.14 2.39 -6.17
C ILE A 82 3.35 1.71 -4.82
N GLN A 83 2.27 1.22 -4.22
CA GLN A 83 2.32 0.38 -3.02
C GLN A 83 1.81 -1.02 -3.37
N ILE A 84 2.68 -2.03 -3.22
CA ILE A 84 2.28 -3.44 -3.39
C ILE A 84 2.19 -4.10 -2.03
N SER A 85 1.00 -4.62 -1.71
CA SER A 85 0.71 -5.20 -0.40
C SER A 85 1.17 -6.65 -0.32
N ILE A 86 1.85 -6.99 0.78
CA ILE A 86 2.22 -8.33 1.21
C ILE A 86 1.65 -8.54 2.60
N THR A 87 1.06 -9.70 2.87
CA THR A 87 0.46 -10.06 4.15
C THR A 87 1.10 -11.29 4.79
N SER A 88 1.80 -12.07 3.97
CA SER A 88 2.66 -13.18 4.36
C SER A 88 3.83 -13.28 3.40
N THR A 89 4.96 -13.79 3.85
CA THR A 89 6.10 -14.15 3.00
C THR A 89 6.03 -15.58 2.48
N ASP A 90 5.08 -16.38 2.96
CA ASP A 90 4.80 -17.76 2.51
C ASP A 90 3.60 -17.76 1.55
N ASP A 91 3.83 -18.22 0.32
CA ASP A 91 2.81 -18.31 -0.73
C ASP A 91 1.63 -19.22 -0.34
N LYS A 92 1.88 -20.33 0.33
CA LYS A 92 0.84 -21.27 0.75
C LYS A 92 -0.05 -20.67 1.82
N VAL A 93 0.57 -20.02 2.81
CA VAL A 93 -0.14 -19.33 3.90
C VAL A 93 -0.98 -18.20 3.33
N ALA A 94 -0.45 -17.38 2.42
CA ALA A 94 -1.20 -16.30 1.79
C ALA A 94 -2.44 -16.80 1.04
N LEU A 95 -2.33 -17.93 0.32
CA LEU A 95 -3.44 -18.53 -0.45
C LEU A 95 -4.60 -19.06 0.42
N GLU A 96 -4.38 -19.30 1.71
CA GLU A 96 -5.44 -19.75 2.63
C GLU A 96 -6.51 -18.66 2.86
N TYR A 97 -6.14 -17.37 2.78
CA TYR A 97 -7.05 -16.26 3.08
C TYR A 97 -7.12 -15.18 2.00
N GLU A 98 -6.23 -15.19 1.00
CA GLU A 98 -6.22 -14.20 -0.08
C GLU A 98 -6.48 -14.83 -1.45
N LYS A 99 -7.31 -14.15 -2.26
CA LYS A 99 -7.50 -14.46 -3.68
C LYS A 99 -6.69 -13.48 -4.54
N ALA A 100 -5.39 -13.40 -4.29
CA ALA A 100 -4.45 -12.51 -4.95
C ALA A 100 -3.28 -13.32 -5.53
N PRO A 101 -2.45 -12.77 -6.43
CA PRO A 101 -1.20 -13.39 -6.83
C PRO A 101 -0.32 -13.74 -5.61
N SER A 102 0.49 -14.79 -5.71
CA SER A 102 1.33 -15.25 -4.60
C SER A 102 2.26 -14.15 -4.08
N SER A 103 2.70 -14.29 -2.83
CA SER A 103 3.62 -13.33 -2.21
C SER A 103 4.93 -13.22 -3.00
N SER A 104 5.47 -14.34 -3.47
CA SER A 104 6.68 -14.38 -4.29
C SER A 104 6.54 -13.57 -5.59
N ARG A 105 5.38 -13.65 -6.28
CA ARG A 105 5.12 -12.85 -7.48
C ARG A 105 5.02 -11.36 -7.17
N ARG A 106 4.40 -11.01 -6.04
CA ARG A 106 4.29 -9.61 -5.57
C ARG A 106 5.66 -9.04 -5.20
N ILE A 107 6.50 -9.82 -4.53
CA ILE A 107 7.90 -9.46 -4.22
C ILE A 107 8.67 -9.21 -5.51
N ALA A 108 8.60 -10.13 -6.49
CA ALA A 108 9.26 -9.96 -7.79
C ALA A 108 8.79 -8.69 -8.53
N ALA A 109 7.49 -8.34 -8.42
CA ALA A 109 6.95 -7.10 -8.99
C ALA A 109 7.52 -5.85 -8.30
N ILE A 110 7.64 -5.84 -6.97
CA ILE A 110 8.28 -4.75 -6.20
C ILE A 110 9.72 -4.56 -6.67
N GLU A 111 10.51 -5.64 -6.70
CA GLU A 111 11.92 -5.58 -7.08
C GLU A 111 12.12 -5.16 -8.55
N LYS A 112 11.23 -5.60 -9.47
CA LYS A 112 11.23 -5.17 -10.87
C LYS A 112 11.00 -3.66 -10.98
N LEU A 113 9.97 -3.13 -10.32
CA LEU A 113 9.65 -1.71 -10.32
C LEU A 113 10.76 -0.88 -9.69
N TYR A 114 11.30 -1.32 -8.55
CA TYR A 114 12.42 -0.67 -7.88
C TYR A 114 13.66 -0.60 -8.79
N LYS A 115 14.04 -1.72 -9.41
CA LYS A 115 15.17 -1.79 -10.36
C LYS A 115 14.98 -0.86 -11.56
N LEU A 116 13.73 -0.67 -12.01
CA LEU A 116 13.39 0.23 -13.11
C LEU A 116 13.33 1.71 -12.69
N GLY A 117 13.50 2.03 -11.40
CA GLY A 117 13.53 3.40 -10.88
C GLY A 117 12.14 4.02 -10.70
N TYR A 118 11.10 3.22 -10.47
CA TYR A 118 9.79 3.72 -10.04
C TYR A 118 9.78 4.02 -8.54
N ASP A 119 8.96 4.98 -8.11
CA ASP A 119 8.64 5.18 -6.69
C ASP A 119 7.73 4.04 -6.22
N VAL A 120 8.36 3.00 -5.68
CA VAL A 120 7.67 1.80 -5.19
C VAL A 120 7.93 1.59 -3.70
N GLN A 121 6.88 1.22 -2.98
CA GLN A 121 6.91 0.92 -1.56
C GLN A 121 6.31 -0.46 -1.30
N LEU A 122 7.01 -1.29 -0.55
CA LEU A 122 6.44 -2.51 0.01
C LEU A 122 5.42 -2.10 1.09
N ARG A 123 4.20 -2.65 1.03
CA ARG A 123 3.16 -2.40 2.03
C ARG A 123 2.85 -3.70 2.79
N LEU A 124 3.19 -3.76 4.08
CA LEU A 124 2.71 -4.82 4.97
C LEU A 124 1.31 -4.44 5.49
N SER A 125 0.27 -4.92 4.82
CA SER A 125 -1.12 -4.54 5.15
C SER A 125 -2.13 -5.66 4.85
N PRO A 126 -2.69 -6.27 5.91
CA PRO A 126 -2.32 -6.09 7.31
C PRO A 126 -0.96 -6.73 7.63
N PHE A 127 -0.22 -6.10 8.56
CA PHE A 127 0.97 -6.71 9.15
C PHE A 127 0.56 -7.66 10.27
N ILE A 128 0.94 -8.93 10.11
CA ILE A 128 0.74 -10.02 11.06
C ILE A 128 2.09 -10.66 11.28
N PHE A 129 2.69 -10.41 12.44
CA PHE A 129 4.09 -10.75 12.74
C PHE A 129 4.39 -12.23 12.49
N GLU A 130 3.48 -13.12 12.90
CA GLU A 130 3.62 -14.58 12.80
C GLU A 130 3.61 -15.10 11.35
N LEU A 131 3.15 -14.32 10.40
CA LEU A 131 3.06 -14.70 8.99
C LEU A 131 4.25 -14.22 8.14
N ILE A 132 5.23 -13.59 8.78
CA ILE A 132 6.38 -12.99 8.10
C ILE A 132 7.68 -13.74 8.44
N ASP A 133 8.33 -14.30 7.43
CA ASP A 133 9.74 -14.69 7.53
C ASP A 133 10.61 -13.43 7.32
N PHE A 134 11.21 -12.95 8.39
CA PHE A 134 12.02 -11.73 8.35
C PHE A 134 13.33 -11.90 7.57
N LYS A 135 13.81 -13.13 7.32
CA LYS A 135 14.95 -13.34 6.41
C LYS A 135 14.56 -13.02 4.97
N ILE A 136 13.36 -13.44 4.57
CA ILE A 136 12.81 -13.13 3.25
C ILE A 136 12.50 -11.63 3.17
N LEU A 137 11.72 -11.09 4.12
CA LEU A 137 11.31 -9.69 4.12
C LEU A 137 12.52 -8.74 4.01
N ASN A 138 13.52 -8.95 4.86
CA ASN A 138 14.70 -8.08 4.96
C ASN A 138 15.68 -8.24 3.78
N SER A 139 15.47 -9.22 2.89
CA SER A 139 16.26 -9.41 1.66
C SER A 139 15.64 -8.72 0.44
N ILE A 140 14.38 -8.27 0.51
CA ILE A 140 13.66 -7.64 -0.60
C ILE A 140 14.35 -6.34 -1.01
N LYS A 141 14.58 -6.18 -2.31
CA LYS A 141 15.22 -4.98 -2.87
C LYS A 141 14.17 -3.88 -3.08
N CYS A 142 14.00 -3.06 -2.04
CA CYS A 142 13.13 -1.90 -2.03
C CYS A 142 13.60 -0.95 -0.92
N ASP A 143 13.60 0.35 -1.16
CA ASP A 143 14.05 1.32 -0.16
C ASP A 143 12.96 1.66 0.88
N LYS A 144 11.68 1.56 0.49
CA LYS A 144 10.55 2.04 1.27
C LYS A 144 9.65 0.89 1.74
N ILE A 145 9.28 0.92 3.02
CA ILE A 145 8.28 0.01 3.58
C ILE A 145 7.22 0.77 4.37
N LEU A 146 5.96 0.41 4.16
CA LEU A 146 4.82 0.89 4.96
C LEU A 146 4.23 -0.28 5.74
N VAL A 147 4.00 -0.07 7.02
CA VAL A 147 3.40 -1.05 7.92
C VAL A 147 2.03 -0.58 8.37
N GLU A 148 1.03 -1.43 8.22
CA GLU A 148 -0.31 -1.25 8.76
C GLU A 148 -0.66 -2.47 9.61
N PHE A 149 -0.69 -2.31 10.92
CA PHE A 149 -0.95 -3.41 11.86
C PHE A 149 -2.36 -3.97 11.71
N LEU A 150 -2.51 -5.28 11.96
CA LEU A 150 -3.82 -5.93 11.94
C LEU A 150 -4.76 -5.31 12.97
N ARG A 151 -5.96 -4.97 12.53
CA ARG A 151 -7.11 -4.61 13.37
C ARG A 151 -8.00 -5.84 13.52
N VAL A 152 -8.33 -6.21 14.75
CA VAL A 152 -8.98 -7.49 15.06
C VAL A 152 -10.42 -7.30 15.49
N ASN A 153 -11.33 -8.01 14.84
CA ASN A 153 -12.71 -8.18 15.27
C ASN A 153 -13.08 -9.67 15.27
N THR A 154 -14.31 -10.00 15.55
CA THR A 154 -14.80 -11.38 15.62
C THR A 154 -14.61 -12.14 14.30
N PHE A 155 -14.82 -11.49 13.16
CA PHE A 155 -14.62 -12.12 11.84
C PHE A 155 -13.15 -12.41 11.58
N ILE A 156 -12.25 -11.47 11.86
CA ILE A 156 -10.80 -11.62 11.71
C ILE A 156 -10.28 -12.77 12.56
N LYS A 157 -10.73 -12.91 13.80
CA LYS A 157 -10.38 -14.06 14.67
C LYS A 157 -10.79 -15.40 14.05
N GLY A 158 -11.91 -15.41 13.32
CA GLY A 158 -12.38 -16.61 12.63
C GLY A 158 -11.48 -17.01 11.43
N TRP A 159 -10.86 -16.03 10.76
CA TRP A 159 -10.02 -16.28 9.59
C TRP A 159 -8.59 -16.74 9.95
N PHE A 160 -8.02 -16.21 11.03
CA PHE A 160 -6.63 -16.44 11.44
C PHE A 160 -6.57 -17.24 12.75
N LYS A 161 -7.01 -18.51 12.71
CA LYS A 161 -7.05 -19.38 13.92
C LYS A 161 -5.68 -19.66 14.53
N GLN A 162 -4.61 -19.53 13.74
CA GLN A 162 -3.22 -19.76 14.15
C GLN A 162 -2.59 -18.57 14.87
N ILE A 163 -3.28 -17.41 14.91
CA ILE A 163 -2.75 -16.20 15.53
C ILE A 163 -3.16 -16.12 17.00
N ASP A 164 -2.22 -15.80 17.88
CA ASP A 164 -2.51 -15.49 19.28
C ASP A 164 -3.07 -14.07 19.42
N PHE A 165 -4.39 -14.00 19.54
CA PHE A 165 -5.09 -12.72 19.71
C PHE A 165 -5.09 -12.23 21.16
N SER A 166 -4.52 -12.94 22.15
CA SER A 166 -4.48 -12.48 23.54
C SER A 166 -3.72 -11.16 23.71
N LYS A 167 -2.76 -10.89 22.84
CA LYS A 167 -1.96 -9.66 22.80
C LYS A 167 -2.74 -8.42 22.31
N TYR A 168 -3.87 -8.60 21.63
CA TYR A 168 -4.69 -7.52 21.08
C TYR A 168 -5.64 -7.01 22.16
N THR A 169 -5.16 -6.16 23.04
CA THR A 169 -5.85 -5.73 24.26
C THR A 169 -6.43 -4.31 24.18
N LEU A 170 -5.91 -3.47 23.29
CA LEU A 170 -6.37 -2.08 23.14
C LEU A 170 -7.62 -2.02 22.26
N LYS A 171 -8.73 -1.50 22.81
CA LYS A 171 -9.98 -1.32 22.06
C LYS A 171 -10.05 0.08 21.47
N HIS A 172 -10.19 0.17 20.13
CA HIS A 172 -10.43 1.42 19.41
C HIS A 172 -11.37 1.15 18.22
N SER A 173 -12.35 2.02 17.99
CA SER A 173 -13.27 2.01 16.83
C SER A 173 -13.85 0.62 16.49
N ASN A 174 -14.33 -0.13 17.50
CA ASN A 174 -14.87 -1.50 17.40
C ASN A 174 -13.87 -2.60 16.99
N TYR A 175 -12.57 -2.29 16.99
CA TYR A 175 -11.50 -3.26 16.79
C TYR A 175 -10.62 -3.39 18.03
N LEU A 176 -9.95 -4.52 18.14
CA LEU A 176 -8.84 -4.72 19.07
C LEU A 176 -7.52 -4.52 18.33
N HIS A 177 -6.61 -3.83 18.97
CA HIS A 177 -5.29 -3.50 18.48
C HIS A 177 -4.21 -4.02 19.43
N LEU A 178 -3.00 -4.21 18.91
CA LEU A 178 -1.83 -4.40 19.75
C LEU A 178 -1.54 -3.10 20.54
N PRO A 179 -1.08 -3.19 21.79
CA PRO A 179 -0.50 -2.07 22.51
C PRO A 179 0.70 -1.48 21.76
N LEU A 180 1.01 -0.22 21.99
CA LEU A 180 2.10 0.49 21.31
C LEU A 180 3.45 -0.21 21.49
N GLU A 181 3.75 -0.66 22.71
CA GLU A 181 5.01 -1.34 23.04
C GLU A 181 5.20 -2.63 22.23
N GLU A 182 4.12 -3.42 22.05
CA GLU A 182 4.17 -4.63 21.22
C GLU A 182 4.39 -4.29 19.74
N LYS A 183 3.76 -3.22 19.24
CA LYS A 183 3.98 -2.74 17.87
C LYS A 183 5.42 -2.29 17.66
N ILE A 184 5.99 -1.50 18.59
CA ILE A 184 7.39 -1.06 18.54
C ILE A 184 8.33 -2.26 18.48
N LYS A 185 8.15 -3.23 19.40
CA LYS A 185 8.95 -4.44 19.45
C LYS A 185 8.91 -5.25 18.15
N GLN A 186 7.73 -5.36 17.53
CA GLN A 186 7.58 -6.08 16.26
C GLN A 186 8.30 -5.35 15.10
N LEU A 187 8.29 -4.01 15.08
CA LEU A 187 9.00 -3.24 14.06
C LEU A 187 10.52 -3.42 14.13
N GLU A 188 11.09 -3.72 15.28
CA GLU A 188 12.53 -3.97 15.44
C GLU A 188 13.04 -5.13 14.60
N ALA A 189 12.19 -6.07 14.19
CA ALA A 189 12.55 -7.17 13.31
C ALA A 189 12.68 -6.76 11.84
N ILE A 190 12.12 -5.61 11.44
CA ILE A 190 12.16 -5.09 10.07
C ILE A 190 13.48 -4.35 9.85
N LYS A 191 14.26 -4.81 8.88
CA LYS A 191 15.59 -4.26 8.53
C LYS A 191 15.73 -4.15 7.01
N GLY A 192 16.77 -3.45 6.55
CA GLY A 192 17.13 -3.39 5.13
C GLY A 192 16.40 -2.34 4.31
N PHE A 193 15.44 -1.62 4.88
CA PHE A 193 14.75 -0.50 4.24
C PHE A 193 15.35 0.83 4.70
N LYS A 194 15.44 1.82 3.81
CA LYS A 194 15.92 3.18 4.13
C LYS A 194 14.84 4.00 4.83
N GLU A 195 13.59 3.78 4.43
CA GLU A 195 12.42 4.49 4.94
C GLU A 195 11.36 3.50 5.42
N LEU A 196 11.00 3.61 6.69
CA LEU A 196 9.89 2.87 7.29
C LEU A 196 8.82 3.86 7.72
N THR A 197 7.57 3.57 7.33
CA THR A 197 6.40 4.33 7.76
C THR A 197 5.37 3.41 8.38
N VAL A 198 4.60 3.95 9.32
CA VAL A 198 3.49 3.24 9.96
C VAL A 198 2.20 4.02 9.69
N CYS A 199 1.24 3.34 9.04
CA CYS A 199 -0.14 3.83 8.89
C CYS A 199 -0.97 3.31 10.06
N GLU A 200 -1.64 4.21 10.77
CA GLU A 200 -2.30 3.92 12.04
C GLU A 200 -3.61 4.70 12.17
N ASP A 201 -4.60 4.13 12.84
CA ASP A 201 -5.89 4.74 13.13
C ASP A 201 -6.14 5.02 14.63
N VAL A 202 -5.28 4.52 15.52
CA VAL A 202 -5.31 4.85 16.95
C VAL A 202 -4.55 6.16 17.16
N ASP A 203 -5.24 7.23 17.57
CA ASP A 203 -4.69 8.58 17.63
C ASP A 203 -3.38 8.70 18.41
N GLU A 204 -3.30 8.10 19.62
CA GLU A 204 -2.10 8.14 20.46
C GLU A 204 -0.92 7.39 19.80
N HIS A 205 -1.19 6.26 19.13
CA HIS A 205 -0.17 5.53 18.39
C HIS A 205 0.27 6.32 17.14
N TYR A 206 -0.68 6.96 16.42
CA TYR A 206 -0.38 7.78 15.26
C TYR A 206 0.56 8.93 15.63
N GLU A 207 0.29 9.64 16.73
CA GLU A 207 1.18 10.71 17.22
C GLU A 207 2.58 10.19 17.57
N TYR A 208 2.70 8.98 18.13
CA TYR A 208 3.99 8.36 18.36
C TYR A 208 4.74 8.10 17.03
N TRP A 209 4.08 7.47 16.04
CA TRP A 209 4.70 7.16 14.75
C TRP A 209 5.11 8.42 14.00
N LYS A 210 4.25 9.42 13.99
CA LYS A 210 4.50 10.73 13.39
C LYS A 210 5.75 11.42 13.93
N ASN A 211 6.02 11.28 15.22
CA ASN A 211 7.12 11.97 15.87
C ASN A 211 8.42 11.16 15.93
N ASN A 212 8.35 9.83 15.84
CA ASN A 212 9.50 8.95 16.11
C ASN A 212 9.89 8.05 14.94
N VAL A 213 9.01 7.80 13.97
CA VAL A 213 9.23 6.79 12.94
C VAL A 213 8.99 7.32 11.53
N ASN A 214 7.84 7.96 11.27
CA ASN A 214 7.44 8.37 9.93
C ASN A 214 8.32 9.51 9.40
N PRO A 215 8.98 9.35 8.24
CA PRO A 215 9.79 10.41 7.62
C PRO A 215 8.94 11.64 7.28
N ASN A 216 7.73 11.43 6.76
CA ASN A 216 6.75 12.47 6.50
C ASN A 216 5.72 12.52 7.63
N LYS A 217 5.69 13.64 8.36
CA LYS A 217 4.78 13.83 9.50
C LYS A 217 3.33 14.08 9.09
N ASP A 218 3.12 14.54 7.87
CA ASP A 218 1.80 14.96 7.38
C ASP A 218 1.15 13.90 6.46
N ASP A 219 1.92 12.87 6.05
CA ASP A 219 1.43 11.82 5.17
C ASP A 219 2.02 10.45 5.51
N CYS A 220 1.20 9.57 6.10
CA CYS A 220 1.60 8.19 6.39
C CYS A 220 1.86 7.34 5.13
N CYS A 221 1.41 7.75 3.96
CA CYS A 221 1.74 7.10 2.69
C CYS A 221 3.15 7.45 2.19
N ASN A 222 3.79 8.46 2.82
CA ASN A 222 5.16 8.90 2.53
C ASN A 222 5.38 9.23 1.04
N LEU A 223 4.48 10.04 0.48
CA LEU A 223 4.60 10.50 -0.90
C LEU A 223 5.57 11.66 -0.97
N SER A 224 6.73 11.45 -1.58
CA SER A 224 7.87 12.37 -1.55
C SER A 224 7.57 13.75 -2.11
N PHE A 225 6.69 13.86 -3.12
CA PHE A 225 6.38 15.15 -3.78
C PHE A 225 5.56 16.11 -2.91
N ILE A 226 4.84 15.64 -1.86
CA ILE A 226 4.08 16.50 -0.96
C ILE A 226 5.02 17.48 -0.22
N ASN A 227 6.25 17.05 0.06
CA ASN A 227 7.25 17.89 0.71
C ASN A 227 7.74 19.04 -0.21
N GLU A 228 7.87 18.81 -1.51
CA GLU A 228 8.29 19.83 -2.48
C GLU A 228 7.22 20.89 -2.70
N CYS A 229 5.93 20.52 -2.72
CA CYS A 229 4.83 21.48 -2.85
C CYS A 229 4.69 22.40 -1.62
N ASN A 230 4.99 21.92 -0.43
CA ASN A 230 4.93 22.73 0.78
C ASN A 230 6.05 23.79 0.86
N ASP A 231 7.21 23.53 0.26
CA ASP A 231 8.31 24.51 0.22
C ASP A 231 8.04 25.65 -0.78
N ILE A 232 7.32 25.40 -1.86
CA ILE A 232 6.95 26.43 -2.85
C ILE A 232 5.90 27.40 -2.27
N SER A 233 5.00 26.93 -1.39
CA SER A 233 3.99 27.78 -0.76
C SER A 233 4.57 28.71 0.34
N LYS A 234 5.81 28.47 0.81
CA LYS A 234 6.53 29.34 1.75
C LYS A 234 7.39 30.38 1.06
N ALA A 235 7.55 30.31 -0.25
CA ALA A 235 8.38 31.22 -1.05
C ALA A 235 7.57 32.27 -1.84
N ALA A 236 6.26 32.30 -1.69
CA ALA A 236 5.34 33.31 -2.25
C ALA A 236 4.66 34.08 -1.10
#